data_f5b5c679e3ca9e800ccf65be9cc9260b
#
_entry.id   f5b5c679e3ca9e800ccf65be9cc9260b
#
_cell.length_a   1.000
_cell.length_b   1.000
_cell.length_c   1.000
_cell.angle_alpha   90.00
_cell.angle_beta   90.00
_cell.angle_gamma   90.00
#
_symmetry.space_group_name_H-M   'P 1'
#
loop_
_entity.id
_entity.type
_entity.pdbx_description
1 polymer ?
#
loop_
_entity_poly.entity_id
_entity_poly.type
_entity_poly.pdbx_seq_one_letter_code
_entity_poly.pdbx_strand_id
1 'polypeptide(L)'
;LSVAARRIAWRRALARRQNLVKEGAEGAEPPEEPTIALEQVNQQTLRITMLLMFALFGVMFWAIWSDLITVFSYLDSITLWHYNGTEAGAAVVKNVTMGSLLFAIIASMVAWALIRNLPGLLEVLVLSRLNMRQGASYAITTILNYIIIAVGAMTVFGSLGVSWDKLQWLAAALSVGLGFGLQEIFGNFVSGLIILFERPVRIGDTVTIGSFSGTVSKIRIRATTITDFDRKEVIIPNKAFVTERLINWSLTDTTTRLVIRLGVAYGSDLEKVRKVLLKAATEHPRVMHEPMPEVFFTAFGASTLDHELRLYVRELRDRSRTVDELNRTIDQLCCENDINIAFNQLEVHLHNEKGDEVTEVKRDYKGDDPTPAAG
;
A
#
# COMPACT_ATOMS: atom_id res chain seq x y z
N LEU A 1 -28.36 16.33 -43.82
CA LEU A 1 -27.01 16.71 -43.32
C LEU A 1 -25.89 15.96 -44.05
N SER A 2 -26.02 14.66 -44.37
CA SER A 2 -25.01 13.88 -45.12
C SER A 2 -24.75 14.41 -46.54
N VAL A 3 -25.80 14.88 -47.21
CA VAL A 3 -25.69 15.45 -48.58
C VAL A 3 -24.97 16.81 -48.56
N ALA A 4 -25.21 17.64 -47.55
CA ALA A 4 -24.58 18.94 -47.39
C ALA A 4 -23.06 18.79 -47.05
N ALA A 5 -22.75 17.85 -46.14
CA ALA A 5 -21.35 17.54 -45.80
C ALA A 5 -20.56 16.99 -46.99
N ARG A 6 -21.17 16.13 -47.82
CA ARG A 6 -20.57 15.67 -49.08
C ARG A 6 -20.35 16.82 -50.08
N ARG A 7 -21.29 17.75 -50.23
CA ARG A 7 -21.10 18.91 -51.11
C ARG A 7 -20.00 19.85 -50.61
N ILE A 8 -19.86 20.04 -49.32
CA ILE A 8 -18.76 20.89 -48.76
C ILE A 8 -17.40 20.20 -48.93
N ALA A 9 -17.32 18.91 -48.65
CA ALA A 9 -16.07 18.14 -48.84
C ALA A 9 -15.64 18.14 -50.34
N TRP A 10 -16.60 17.95 -51.24
CA TRP A 10 -16.36 17.99 -52.68
C TRP A 10 -15.91 19.36 -53.18
N ARG A 11 -16.51 20.45 -52.70
CA ARG A 11 -16.07 21.82 -53.01
C ARG A 11 -14.66 22.12 -52.52
N ARG A 12 -14.29 21.63 -51.32
CA ARG A 12 -12.93 21.78 -50.79
C ARG A 12 -11.89 20.97 -51.57
N ALA A 13 -12.23 19.76 -52.00
CA ALA A 13 -11.35 18.92 -52.86
C ALA A 13 -11.14 19.56 -54.23
N LEU A 14 -12.21 20.11 -54.87
CA LEU A 14 -12.11 20.85 -56.13
C LEU A 14 -11.28 22.13 -56.00
N ALA A 15 -11.43 22.88 -54.93
CA ALA A 15 -10.62 24.09 -54.68
C ALA A 15 -9.14 23.76 -54.49
N ARG A 16 -8.79 22.66 -53.80
CA ARG A 16 -7.41 22.19 -53.68
C ARG A 16 -6.83 21.75 -55.05
N ARG A 17 -7.63 21.05 -55.85
CA ARG A 17 -7.21 20.66 -57.21
C ARG A 17 -6.94 21.87 -58.10
N GLN A 18 -7.77 22.91 -58.02
CA GLN A 18 -7.55 24.17 -58.76
C GLN A 18 -6.27 24.91 -58.33
N ASN A 19 -5.93 24.84 -57.06
CA ASN A 19 -4.71 25.45 -56.54
C ASN A 19 -3.45 24.66 -56.98
N LEU A 20 -3.51 23.32 -56.95
CA LEU A 20 -2.41 22.44 -57.40
C LEU A 20 -2.15 22.58 -58.93
N VAL A 21 -3.22 22.74 -59.72
CA VAL A 21 -3.06 22.98 -61.16
C VAL A 21 -2.47 24.38 -61.42
N LYS A 22 -2.70 25.35 -60.58
CA LYS A 22 -2.10 26.69 -60.63
C LYS A 22 -0.62 26.70 -60.24
N GLU A 23 -0.18 25.74 -59.43
CA GLU A 23 1.20 25.61 -58.96
C GLU A 23 2.10 24.74 -59.88
N GLY A 24 1.60 24.30 -61.08
CA GLY A 24 2.39 23.68 -62.10
C GLY A 24 2.85 22.23 -61.82
N ALA A 25 2.21 21.52 -60.92
CA ALA A 25 2.49 20.12 -60.64
C ALA A 25 1.72 19.21 -61.61
N GLU A 26 2.19 19.11 -62.88
CA GLU A 26 1.75 18.07 -63.80
C GLU A 26 2.34 16.72 -63.35
N GLY A 27 1.54 15.87 -62.73
CA GLY A 27 1.92 14.52 -62.34
C GLY A 27 1.47 14.07 -60.96
N ALA A 28 0.67 14.85 -60.24
CA ALA A 28 0.13 14.44 -58.95
C ALA A 28 -0.98 13.38 -59.15
N GLU A 29 -0.81 12.21 -58.52
CA GLU A 29 -1.86 11.21 -58.37
C GLU A 29 -3.17 11.86 -57.90
N PRO A 30 -4.34 11.38 -58.35
CA PRO A 30 -5.62 11.90 -57.87
C PRO A 30 -5.68 11.80 -56.36
N PRO A 31 -6.03 12.90 -55.64
CA PRO A 31 -6.11 12.86 -54.18
C PRO A 31 -7.11 11.78 -53.81
N GLU A 32 -6.69 10.85 -52.94
CA GLU A 32 -7.57 9.86 -52.34
C GLU A 32 -8.83 10.58 -51.83
N GLU A 33 -9.99 10.08 -52.20
CA GLU A 33 -11.25 10.62 -51.69
C GLU A 33 -11.20 10.55 -50.18
N PRO A 34 -11.41 11.67 -49.48
CA PRO A 34 -11.42 11.61 -48.03
C PRO A 34 -12.55 10.68 -47.61
N THR A 35 -12.20 9.46 -47.21
CA THR A 35 -13.13 8.50 -46.59
C THR A 35 -13.55 9.07 -45.28
N ILE A 36 -14.50 10.02 -45.31
CA ILE A 36 -15.18 10.45 -44.06
C ILE A 36 -15.88 9.18 -43.58
N ALA A 37 -15.43 8.66 -42.46
CA ALA A 37 -16.04 7.51 -41.82
C ALA A 37 -17.51 7.88 -41.57
N LEU A 38 -18.39 7.46 -42.44
CA LEU A 38 -19.85 7.73 -42.41
C LEU A 38 -20.45 7.31 -41.04
N GLU A 39 -19.84 6.33 -40.42
CA GLU A 39 -20.19 5.87 -39.07
C GLU A 39 -19.92 6.93 -37.98
N GLN A 40 -18.78 7.65 -38.03
CA GLN A 40 -18.49 8.70 -37.04
C GLN A 40 -19.41 9.90 -37.17
N VAL A 41 -19.71 10.31 -38.42
CA VAL A 41 -20.67 11.40 -38.67
C VAL A 41 -22.09 11.00 -38.25
N ASN A 42 -22.46 9.74 -38.49
CA ASN A 42 -23.78 9.22 -38.08
C ASN A 42 -23.90 9.15 -36.55
N GLN A 43 -22.87 8.71 -35.84
CA GLN A 43 -22.87 8.67 -34.37
C GLN A 43 -22.91 10.08 -33.76
N GLN A 44 -22.17 11.04 -34.30
CA GLN A 44 -22.22 12.42 -33.84
C GLN A 44 -23.58 13.06 -34.11
N THR A 45 -24.17 12.82 -35.28
CA THR A 45 -25.48 13.29 -35.64
C THR A 45 -26.57 12.68 -34.75
N LEU A 46 -26.50 11.39 -34.47
CA LEU A 46 -27.41 10.72 -33.52
C LEU A 46 -27.31 11.30 -32.12
N ARG A 47 -26.10 11.58 -31.61
CA ARG A 47 -25.91 12.21 -30.28
C ARG A 47 -26.52 13.62 -30.23
N ILE A 48 -26.28 14.45 -31.26
CA ILE A 48 -26.85 15.81 -31.32
C ILE A 48 -28.37 15.73 -31.44
N THR A 49 -28.92 14.82 -32.25
CA THR A 49 -30.36 14.64 -32.40
C THR A 49 -31.00 14.15 -31.10
N MET A 50 -30.37 13.24 -30.36
CA MET A 50 -30.80 12.82 -29.02
C MET A 50 -30.79 13.98 -28.04
N LEU A 51 -29.71 14.79 -28.00
CA LEU A 51 -29.61 15.93 -27.12
C LEU A 51 -30.71 16.99 -27.45
N LEU A 52 -30.98 17.25 -28.74
CA LEU A 52 -32.07 18.12 -29.17
C LEU A 52 -33.44 17.55 -28.79
N MET A 53 -33.68 16.25 -28.97
CA MET A 53 -34.90 15.61 -28.53
C MET A 53 -35.09 15.70 -27.02
N PHE A 54 -34.03 15.43 -26.22
CA PHE A 54 -34.10 15.60 -24.77
C PHE A 54 -34.34 17.05 -24.35
N ALA A 55 -33.72 18.04 -25.00
CA ALA A 55 -33.95 19.43 -24.76
C ALA A 55 -35.39 19.84 -25.11
N LEU A 56 -35.86 19.40 -26.27
CA LEU A 56 -37.26 19.64 -26.71
C LEU A 56 -38.26 19.00 -25.76
N PHE A 57 -38.01 17.74 -25.36
CA PHE A 57 -38.81 17.05 -24.37
C PHE A 57 -38.84 17.80 -23.03
N GLY A 58 -37.68 18.29 -22.57
CA GLY A 58 -37.55 19.11 -21.35
C GLY A 58 -38.37 20.39 -21.43
N VAL A 59 -38.32 21.10 -22.55
CA VAL A 59 -39.11 22.31 -22.77
C VAL A 59 -40.61 22.04 -22.84
N MET A 60 -41.02 20.98 -23.56
CA MET A 60 -42.43 20.57 -23.61
C MET A 60 -42.93 20.09 -22.24
N PHE A 61 -42.08 19.32 -21.52
CA PHE A 61 -42.39 18.89 -20.17
C PHE A 61 -42.57 20.09 -19.25
N TRP A 62 -41.65 21.06 -19.30
CA TRP A 62 -41.77 22.31 -18.54
C TRP A 62 -43.03 23.07 -18.88
N ALA A 63 -43.39 23.24 -20.17
CA ALA A 63 -44.58 23.95 -20.61
C ALA A 63 -45.88 23.30 -20.14
N ILE A 64 -45.94 21.94 -20.17
CA ILE A 64 -47.13 21.20 -19.72
C ILE A 64 -47.25 21.23 -18.19
N TRP A 65 -46.09 21.17 -17.47
CA TRP A 65 -46.09 21.11 -16.02
C TRP A 65 -46.10 22.48 -15.33
N SER A 66 -45.87 23.59 -16.08
CA SER A 66 -45.92 24.94 -15.52
C SER A 66 -47.28 25.29 -14.89
N ASP A 67 -48.39 24.78 -15.48
CA ASP A 67 -49.73 24.98 -14.95
C ASP A 67 -49.98 24.18 -13.65
N LEU A 68 -49.33 23.04 -13.49
CA LEU A 68 -49.38 22.24 -12.26
C LEU A 68 -48.68 22.93 -11.08
N ILE A 69 -47.68 23.78 -11.33
CA ILE A 69 -47.03 24.60 -10.30
C ILE A 69 -48.05 25.48 -9.58
N THR A 70 -49.07 25.97 -10.29
CA THR A 70 -50.15 26.74 -9.69
C THR A 70 -50.99 25.93 -8.68
N VAL A 71 -51.16 24.64 -8.90
CA VAL A 71 -51.84 23.74 -7.94
C VAL A 71 -50.99 23.57 -6.70
N PHE A 72 -49.66 23.47 -6.82
CA PHE A 72 -48.76 23.42 -5.68
C PHE A 72 -48.80 24.70 -4.84
N SER A 73 -48.95 25.88 -5.46
CA SER A 73 -49.06 27.13 -4.70
C SER A 73 -50.34 27.19 -3.87
N TYR A 74 -51.44 26.55 -4.30
CA TYR A 74 -52.65 26.41 -3.50
C TYR A 74 -52.40 25.47 -2.27
N LEU A 75 -51.66 24.38 -2.44
CA LEU A 75 -51.30 23.48 -1.34
C LEU A 75 -50.37 24.20 -0.33
N ASP A 76 -49.56 25.12 -0.77
CA ASP A 76 -48.68 25.94 0.08
C ASP A 76 -49.47 26.97 0.93
N SER A 77 -50.72 27.27 0.59
CA SER A 77 -51.58 28.11 1.41
C SER A 77 -52.13 27.42 2.64
N ILE A 78 -52.12 26.05 2.67
CA ILE A 78 -52.61 25.25 3.77
C ILE A 78 -51.46 24.97 4.73
N THR A 79 -51.39 25.67 5.86
CA THR A 79 -50.38 25.47 6.88
C THR A 79 -50.77 24.34 7.82
N LEU A 80 -49.84 23.42 8.05
CA LEU A 80 -50.04 22.26 8.95
C LEU A 80 -49.47 22.55 10.35
N TRP A 81 -48.22 23.01 10.43
CA TRP A 81 -47.61 23.46 11.67
C TRP A 81 -46.54 24.52 11.43
N HIS A 82 -46.10 25.18 12.49
CA HIS A 82 -45.07 26.21 12.46
C HIS A 82 -43.78 25.66 13.10
N TYR A 83 -42.65 26.11 12.61
CA TYR A 83 -41.36 25.79 13.24
C TYR A 83 -40.48 27.04 13.26
N ASN A 84 -39.60 27.09 14.29
CA ASN A 84 -38.62 28.16 14.40
C ASN A 84 -37.39 27.78 13.55
N GLY A 85 -37.17 28.50 12.44
CA GLY A 85 -35.99 28.41 11.60
C GLY A 85 -35.09 29.59 11.81
N THR A 86 -33.85 29.50 11.37
CA THR A 86 -32.90 30.62 11.34
C THR A 86 -32.68 31.00 9.88
N GLU A 87 -32.82 32.23 9.54
CA GLU A 87 -32.53 32.76 8.21
C GLU A 87 -31.63 33.98 8.33
N ALA A 88 -30.44 33.93 7.75
CA ALA A 88 -29.42 34.98 7.85
C ALA A 88 -29.06 35.38 9.30
N GLY A 89 -29.14 34.44 10.25
CA GLY A 89 -28.85 34.70 11.67
C GLY A 89 -30.03 35.23 12.51
N ALA A 90 -31.20 35.51 11.89
CA ALA A 90 -32.42 35.89 12.61
C ALA A 90 -33.38 34.72 12.78
N ALA A 91 -34.01 34.60 13.95
CA ALA A 91 -35.06 33.63 14.16
C ALA A 91 -36.28 33.97 13.36
N VAL A 92 -36.69 33.12 12.43
CA VAL A 92 -37.87 33.29 11.58
C VAL A 92 -38.81 32.12 11.79
N VAL A 93 -40.08 32.40 12.01
CA VAL A 93 -41.13 31.37 12.05
C VAL A 93 -41.48 30.99 10.63
N LYS A 94 -41.16 29.73 10.26
CA LYS A 94 -41.53 29.16 8.96
C LYS A 94 -42.69 28.17 9.12
N ASN A 95 -43.50 28.08 8.09
CA ASN A 95 -44.66 27.20 8.08
C ASN A 95 -44.33 25.94 7.30
N VAL A 96 -44.71 24.79 7.81
CA VAL A 96 -44.78 23.56 7.02
C VAL A 96 -46.16 23.48 6.42
N THR A 97 -46.21 23.43 5.11
CA THR A 97 -47.45 23.46 4.32
C THR A 97 -47.82 22.06 3.84
N MET A 98 -49.03 21.87 3.35
CA MET A 98 -49.43 20.63 2.67
C MET A 98 -48.53 20.37 1.44
N GLY A 99 -48.08 21.42 0.75
CA GLY A 99 -47.13 21.32 -0.36
C GLY A 99 -45.77 20.73 0.10
N SER A 100 -45.25 21.21 1.23
CA SER A 100 -43.99 20.68 1.80
C SER A 100 -44.13 19.20 2.20
N LEU A 101 -45.26 18.76 2.74
CA LEU A 101 -45.54 17.39 3.09
C LEU A 101 -45.57 16.50 1.83
N LEU A 102 -46.29 16.95 0.80
CA LEU A 102 -46.37 16.25 -0.48
C LEU A 102 -44.98 16.12 -1.13
N PHE A 103 -44.20 17.22 -1.09
CA PHE A 103 -42.80 17.19 -1.56
C PHE A 103 -41.96 16.20 -0.79
N ALA A 104 -42.09 16.13 0.54
CA ALA A 104 -41.37 15.13 1.37
C ALA A 104 -41.72 13.70 0.99
N ILE A 105 -42.99 13.41 0.70
CA ILE A 105 -43.47 12.11 0.24
C ILE A 105 -42.86 11.75 -1.12
N ILE A 106 -42.91 12.71 -2.08
CA ILE A 106 -42.35 12.55 -3.42
C ILE A 106 -40.84 12.33 -3.33
N ALA A 107 -40.13 13.15 -2.54
CA ALA A 107 -38.69 13.02 -2.32
C ALA A 107 -38.32 11.64 -1.72
N SER A 108 -39.14 11.16 -0.78
CA SER A 108 -38.96 9.81 -0.20
C SER A 108 -39.15 8.71 -1.23
N MET A 109 -40.18 8.83 -2.10
CA MET A 109 -40.44 7.87 -3.18
C MET A 109 -39.31 7.88 -4.22
N VAL A 110 -38.82 9.07 -4.59
CA VAL A 110 -37.68 9.22 -5.50
C VAL A 110 -36.42 8.62 -4.91
N ALA A 111 -36.10 8.94 -3.64
CA ALA A 111 -34.97 8.36 -2.94
C ALA A 111 -35.05 6.82 -2.89
N TRP A 112 -36.21 6.27 -2.56
CA TRP A 112 -36.47 4.83 -2.58
C TRP A 112 -36.28 4.21 -3.97
N ALA A 113 -36.82 4.85 -5.01
CA ALA A 113 -36.67 4.41 -6.40
C ALA A 113 -35.19 4.44 -6.85
N LEU A 114 -34.44 5.48 -6.46
CA LEU A 114 -33.00 5.59 -6.74
C LEU A 114 -32.22 4.48 -6.05
N ILE A 115 -32.46 4.24 -4.75
CA ILE A 115 -31.77 3.17 -3.99
C ILE A 115 -32.02 1.81 -4.65
N ARG A 116 -33.20 1.57 -5.16
CA ARG A 116 -33.58 0.28 -5.75
C ARG A 116 -33.02 0.08 -7.16
N ASN A 117 -32.99 1.14 -7.99
CA ASN A 117 -32.70 1.02 -9.42
C ASN A 117 -31.32 1.52 -9.82
N LEU A 118 -30.77 2.56 -9.14
CA LEU A 118 -29.51 3.19 -9.53
C LEU A 118 -28.31 2.27 -9.42
N PRO A 119 -28.17 1.40 -8.39
CA PRO A 119 -27.07 0.43 -8.32
C PRO A 119 -27.03 -0.50 -9.53
N GLY A 120 -28.17 -1.03 -9.95
CA GLY A 120 -28.26 -1.91 -11.12
C GLY A 120 -27.92 -1.17 -12.43
N LEU A 121 -28.39 0.07 -12.60
CA LEU A 121 -28.02 0.89 -13.74
C LEU A 121 -26.54 1.22 -13.77
N LEU A 122 -25.95 1.56 -12.61
CA LEU A 122 -24.52 1.83 -12.48
C LEU A 122 -23.68 0.59 -12.81
N GLU A 123 -24.12 -0.56 -12.36
CA GLU A 123 -23.45 -1.83 -12.64
C GLU A 123 -23.41 -2.13 -14.14
N VAL A 124 -24.55 -2.01 -14.84
CA VAL A 124 -24.65 -2.30 -16.26
C VAL A 124 -23.95 -1.23 -17.13
N LEU A 125 -24.10 0.06 -16.82
CA LEU A 125 -23.63 1.13 -17.68
C LEU A 125 -22.15 1.49 -17.49
N VAL A 126 -21.65 1.37 -16.24
CA VAL A 126 -20.32 1.85 -15.87
C VAL A 126 -19.42 0.72 -15.40
N LEU A 127 -19.86 -0.05 -14.40
CA LEU A 127 -19.01 -1.04 -13.74
C LEU A 127 -18.71 -2.25 -14.63
N SER A 128 -19.65 -2.65 -15.50
CA SER A 128 -19.43 -3.72 -16.48
C SER A 128 -18.34 -3.40 -17.50
N ARG A 129 -18.07 -2.12 -17.77
CA ARG A 129 -17.00 -1.68 -18.68
C ARG A 129 -15.63 -1.54 -18.02
N LEU A 130 -15.62 -1.46 -16.69
CA LEU A 130 -14.42 -1.30 -15.89
C LEU A 130 -14.04 -2.66 -15.31
N ASN A 131 -13.26 -3.52 -15.94
CA ASN A 131 -12.83 -4.84 -15.46
C ASN A 131 -12.50 -4.86 -13.94
N MET A 132 -13.52 -4.63 -13.10
CA MET A 132 -13.38 -4.49 -11.66
C MET A 132 -13.45 -5.86 -10.98
N ARG A 133 -12.69 -6.03 -9.90
CA ARG A 133 -12.75 -7.25 -9.07
C ARG A 133 -14.12 -7.39 -8.45
N GLN A 134 -14.61 -8.63 -8.36
CA GLN A 134 -15.80 -8.98 -7.59
C GLN A 134 -15.68 -8.38 -6.18
N GLY A 135 -16.65 -7.63 -5.73
CA GLY A 135 -16.65 -6.91 -4.45
C GLY A 135 -16.40 -5.40 -4.56
N ALA A 136 -15.62 -4.91 -5.52
CA ALA A 136 -15.46 -3.47 -5.70
C ALA A 136 -16.76 -2.82 -6.21
N SER A 137 -17.48 -3.49 -7.10
CA SER A 137 -18.81 -3.09 -7.56
C SER A 137 -19.80 -2.97 -6.40
N TYR A 138 -19.86 -3.99 -5.54
CA TYR A 138 -20.73 -3.98 -4.37
C TYR A 138 -20.37 -2.84 -3.38
N ALA A 139 -19.10 -2.59 -3.14
CA ALA A 139 -18.67 -1.50 -2.26
C ALA A 139 -19.10 -0.13 -2.80
N ILE A 140 -18.92 0.13 -4.10
CA ILE A 140 -19.31 1.39 -4.75
C ILE A 140 -20.82 1.59 -4.68
N THR A 141 -21.61 0.55 -5.01
CA THR A 141 -23.08 0.63 -4.96
C THR A 141 -23.60 0.83 -3.55
N THR A 142 -22.96 0.21 -2.55
CA THR A 142 -23.31 0.38 -1.13
C THR A 142 -23.04 1.82 -0.67
N ILE A 143 -21.86 2.38 -1.00
CA ILE A 143 -21.52 3.78 -0.68
C ILE A 143 -22.51 4.74 -1.34
N LEU A 144 -22.84 4.49 -2.62
CA LEU A 144 -23.82 5.30 -3.35
C LEU A 144 -25.19 5.27 -2.66
N ASN A 145 -25.64 4.09 -2.22
CA ASN A 145 -26.90 3.96 -1.48
C ASN A 145 -26.87 4.76 -0.18
N TYR A 146 -25.78 4.74 0.58
CA TYR A 146 -25.66 5.57 1.79
C TYR A 146 -25.72 7.07 1.50
N ILE A 147 -25.10 7.51 0.40
CA ILE A 147 -25.16 8.91 -0.05
C ILE A 147 -26.60 9.29 -0.40
N ILE A 148 -27.31 8.43 -1.16
CA ILE A 148 -28.71 8.67 -1.54
C ILE A 148 -29.61 8.75 -0.29
N ILE A 149 -29.42 7.84 0.67
CA ILE A 149 -30.16 7.84 1.94
C ILE A 149 -29.89 9.13 2.70
N ALA A 150 -28.63 9.55 2.84
CA ALA A 150 -28.26 10.76 3.56
C ALA A 150 -28.86 12.02 2.92
N VAL A 151 -28.70 12.18 1.61
CA VAL A 151 -29.25 13.33 0.86
C VAL A 151 -30.78 13.32 0.89
N GLY A 152 -31.40 12.14 0.66
CA GLY A 152 -32.83 11.99 0.72
C GLY A 152 -33.40 12.32 2.09
N ALA A 153 -32.79 11.80 3.17
CA ALA A 153 -33.18 12.13 4.54
C ALA A 153 -33.06 13.63 4.85
N MET A 154 -31.95 14.27 4.46
CA MET A 154 -31.76 15.72 4.66
C MET A 154 -32.84 16.53 3.92
N THR A 155 -33.17 16.12 2.67
CA THR A 155 -34.22 16.77 1.87
C THR A 155 -35.59 16.63 2.53
N VAL A 156 -35.94 15.42 2.96
CA VAL A 156 -37.21 15.12 3.62
C VAL A 156 -37.34 15.85 4.96
N PHE A 157 -36.34 15.79 5.82
CA PHE A 157 -36.37 16.49 7.10
C PHE A 157 -36.40 18.01 6.94
N GLY A 158 -35.66 18.55 5.97
CA GLY A 158 -35.71 19.96 5.61
C GLY A 158 -37.10 20.41 5.20
N SER A 159 -37.79 19.59 4.39
CA SER A 159 -39.18 19.89 3.94
C SER A 159 -40.20 19.78 5.07
N LEU A 160 -39.98 18.92 6.07
CA LEU A 160 -40.84 18.71 7.25
C LEU A 160 -40.60 19.73 8.37
N GLY A 161 -39.74 20.72 8.14
CA GLY A 161 -39.53 21.81 9.09
C GLY A 161 -38.37 21.63 10.06
N VAL A 162 -37.48 20.66 9.82
CA VAL A 162 -36.21 20.64 10.53
C VAL A 162 -35.33 21.76 9.97
N SER A 163 -34.99 22.75 10.80
CA SER A 163 -34.16 23.87 10.38
C SER A 163 -32.81 23.43 9.84
N TRP A 164 -32.34 24.12 8.82
CA TRP A 164 -31.05 23.85 8.17
C TRP A 164 -29.88 23.79 9.18
N ASP A 165 -29.90 24.69 10.17
CA ASP A 165 -28.89 24.74 11.21
C ASP A 165 -28.81 23.43 12.00
N LYS A 166 -29.95 22.83 12.36
CA LYS A 166 -29.98 21.54 13.06
C LYS A 166 -29.45 20.41 12.19
N LEU A 167 -29.79 20.39 10.89
CA LEU A 167 -29.28 19.41 9.94
C LEU A 167 -27.77 19.59 9.72
N GLN A 168 -27.30 20.83 9.67
CA GLN A 168 -25.89 21.14 9.51
C GLN A 168 -25.08 20.69 10.72
N TRP A 169 -25.57 20.90 11.95
CA TRP A 169 -24.92 20.39 13.16
C TRP A 169 -24.88 18.88 13.21
N LEU A 170 -25.97 18.22 12.83
CA LEU A 170 -26.00 16.75 12.71
C LEU A 170 -24.99 16.24 11.66
N ALA A 171 -24.96 16.87 10.48
CA ALA A 171 -24.02 16.52 9.44
C ALA A 171 -22.55 16.73 9.88
N ALA A 172 -22.30 17.85 10.59
CA ALA A 172 -20.98 18.14 11.16
C ALA A 172 -20.56 17.07 12.17
N ALA A 173 -21.46 16.71 13.11
CA ALA A 173 -21.18 15.67 14.13
C ALA A 173 -20.91 14.30 13.48
N LEU A 174 -21.70 13.92 12.45
CA LEU A 174 -21.49 12.69 11.69
C LEU A 174 -20.16 12.74 10.90
N SER A 175 -19.82 13.88 10.32
CA SER A 175 -18.58 14.07 9.56
C SER A 175 -17.35 13.92 10.47
N VAL A 176 -17.39 14.48 11.68
CA VAL A 176 -16.34 14.33 12.68
C VAL A 176 -16.21 12.85 13.11
N GLY A 177 -17.34 12.19 13.39
CA GLY A 177 -17.34 10.76 13.74
C GLY A 177 -16.77 9.88 12.62
N LEU A 178 -17.19 10.13 11.38
CA LEU A 178 -16.63 9.47 10.19
C LEU A 178 -15.14 9.76 10.02
N GLY A 179 -14.71 11.01 10.25
CA GLY A 179 -13.32 11.42 10.17
C GLY A 179 -12.43 10.61 11.13
N PHE A 180 -12.85 10.48 12.39
CA PHE A 180 -12.16 9.61 13.35
C PHE A 180 -12.19 8.14 12.96
N GLY A 181 -13.31 7.63 12.46
CA GLY A 181 -13.42 6.25 11.98
C GLY A 181 -12.53 5.95 10.75
N LEU A 182 -12.27 6.93 9.91
CA LEU A 182 -11.44 6.79 8.71
C LEU A 182 -9.99 7.25 8.91
N GLN A 183 -9.61 7.74 10.08
CA GLN A 183 -8.30 8.32 10.37
C GLN A 183 -7.15 7.38 9.98
N GLU A 184 -7.25 6.08 10.34
CA GLU A 184 -6.22 5.10 10.02
C GLU A 184 -6.12 4.82 8.51
N ILE A 185 -7.24 4.85 7.81
CA ILE A 185 -7.27 4.64 6.35
C ILE A 185 -6.57 5.80 5.66
N PHE A 186 -6.90 7.04 6.04
CA PHE A 186 -6.25 8.24 5.52
C PHE A 186 -4.77 8.30 5.88
N GLY A 187 -4.40 7.98 7.12
CA GLY A 187 -3.01 7.91 7.55
C GLY A 187 -2.20 6.94 6.69
N ASN A 188 -2.72 5.76 6.44
CA ASN A 188 -2.07 4.78 5.58
C ASN A 188 -1.99 5.20 4.11
N PHE A 189 -3.02 5.87 3.60
CA PHE A 189 -3.02 6.41 2.25
C PHE A 189 -1.97 7.51 2.06
N VAL A 190 -1.92 8.49 2.95
CA VAL A 190 -0.93 9.58 2.91
C VAL A 190 0.48 9.03 3.06
N SER A 191 0.70 8.10 4.00
CA SER A 191 1.99 7.43 4.16
C SER A 191 2.40 6.65 2.91
N GLY A 192 1.44 6.02 2.21
CA GLY A 192 1.69 5.37 0.92
C GLY A 192 2.18 6.36 -0.14
N LEU A 193 1.61 7.55 -0.20
CA LEU A 193 2.08 8.62 -1.10
C LEU A 193 3.49 9.08 -0.72
N ILE A 194 3.78 9.28 0.58
CA ILE A 194 5.12 9.64 1.06
C ILE A 194 6.15 8.59 0.63
N ILE A 195 5.86 7.30 0.83
CA ILE A 195 6.74 6.21 0.41
C ILE A 195 7.03 6.27 -1.10
N LEU A 196 6.03 6.57 -1.93
CA LEU A 196 6.19 6.64 -3.38
C LEU A 196 7.00 7.87 -3.83
N PHE A 197 6.86 9.01 -3.14
CA PHE A 197 7.57 10.25 -3.46
C PHE A 197 9.00 10.26 -2.91
N GLU A 198 9.16 10.02 -1.62
CA GLU A 198 10.47 10.08 -0.93
C GLU A 198 11.29 8.82 -1.12
N ARG A 199 10.63 7.69 -1.39
CA ARG A 199 11.25 6.38 -1.64
C ARG A 199 12.23 5.92 -0.54
N PRO A 200 11.88 5.99 0.74
CA PRO A 200 12.70 5.45 1.82
C PRO A 200 12.86 3.93 1.70
N VAL A 201 11.93 3.28 0.99
CA VAL A 201 11.98 1.86 0.60
C VAL A 201 11.56 1.70 -0.86
N ARG A 202 12.16 0.72 -1.54
CA ARG A 202 11.86 0.36 -2.93
C ARG A 202 11.47 -1.11 -3.02
N ILE A 203 10.77 -1.48 -4.07
CA ILE A 203 10.52 -2.91 -4.36
C ILE A 203 11.86 -3.58 -4.61
N GLY A 204 12.10 -4.69 -3.91
CA GLY A 204 13.37 -5.41 -3.93
C GLY A 204 14.29 -5.09 -2.75
N ASP A 205 14.05 -4.01 -2.00
CA ASP A 205 14.86 -3.70 -0.82
C ASP A 205 14.62 -4.74 0.29
N THR A 206 15.70 -5.07 1.00
CA THR A 206 15.60 -5.84 2.22
C THR A 206 15.50 -4.89 3.41
N VAL A 207 14.43 -5.02 4.17
CA VAL A 207 14.11 -4.10 5.27
C VAL A 207 13.77 -4.85 6.55
N THR A 208 13.96 -4.17 7.67
CA THR A 208 13.47 -4.61 8.99
C THR A 208 12.58 -3.51 9.56
N ILE A 209 11.34 -3.87 9.91
CA ILE A 209 10.38 -2.98 10.53
C ILE A 209 9.73 -3.70 11.72
N GLY A 210 9.84 -3.13 12.92
CA GLY A 210 9.48 -3.82 14.15
C GLY A 210 10.22 -5.15 14.29
N SER A 211 9.49 -6.25 14.41
CA SER A 211 10.03 -7.62 14.49
C SER A 211 10.13 -8.34 13.14
N PHE A 212 9.70 -7.71 12.04
CA PHE A 212 9.64 -8.34 10.73
C PHE A 212 10.81 -7.91 9.86
N SER A 213 11.49 -8.90 9.27
CA SER A 213 12.58 -8.68 8.30
C SER A 213 12.28 -9.43 7.02
N GLY A 214 12.56 -8.81 5.87
CA GLY A 214 12.32 -9.45 4.59
C GLY A 214 12.51 -8.51 3.42
N THR A 215 12.17 -8.96 2.23
CA THR A 215 12.28 -8.21 0.99
C THR A 215 10.93 -7.59 0.63
N VAL A 216 10.93 -6.31 0.30
CA VAL A 216 9.74 -5.59 -0.16
C VAL A 216 9.30 -6.14 -1.52
N SER A 217 8.14 -6.79 -1.55
CA SER A 217 7.60 -7.42 -2.77
C SER A 217 6.63 -6.53 -3.52
N LYS A 218 5.80 -5.77 -2.80
CA LYS A 218 4.76 -4.91 -3.40
C LYS A 218 4.49 -3.71 -2.51
N ILE A 219 4.39 -2.52 -3.10
CA ILE A 219 3.94 -1.30 -2.44
C ILE A 219 2.56 -0.96 -3.01
N ARG A 220 1.53 -0.91 -2.15
CA ARG A 220 0.16 -0.57 -2.52
C ARG A 220 -0.28 0.71 -1.82
N ILE A 221 -1.46 1.22 -2.19
CA ILE A 221 -1.99 2.49 -1.70
C ILE A 221 -2.01 2.60 -0.16
N ARG A 222 -2.39 1.54 0.57
CA ARG A 222 -2.53 1.56 2.03
C ARG A 222 -1.60 0.63 2.79
N ALA A 223 -0.95 -0.30 2.10
CA ALA A 223 -0.11 -1.31 2.74
C ALA A 223 1.01 -1.75 1.80
N THR A 224 2.16 -2.03 2.38
CA THR A 224 3.32 -2.61 1.71
C THR A 224 3.44 -4.07 2.11
N THR A 225 3.74 -4.94 1.16
CA THR A 225 3.94 -6.37 1.40
C THR A 225 5.44 -6.67 1.42
N ILE A 226 5.88 -7.33 2.47
CA ILE A 226 7.25 -7.85 2.62
C ILE A 226 7.17 -9.38 2.54
N THR A 227 8.08 -9.98 1.80
CA THR A 227 8.30 -11.44 1.83
C THR A 227 9.45 -11.72 2.79
N ASP A 228 9.19 -12.44 3.87
CA ASP A 228 10.20 -12.80 4.85
C ASP A 228 11.12 -13.93 4.33
N PHE A 229 12.12 -14.31 5.11
CA PHE A 229 13.08 -15.34 4.74
C PHE A 229 12.46 -16.75 4.70
N ASP A 230 11.32 -16.97 5.39
CA ASP A 230 10.53 -18.20 5.33
C ASP A 230 9.51 -18.19 4.15
N ARG A 231 9.56 -17.20 3.29
CA ARG A 231 8.63 -16.99 2.16
C ARG A 231 7.19 -16.62 2.55
N LYS A 232 6.96 -16.17 3.77
CA LYS A 232 5.65 -15.65 4.19
C LYS A 232 5.46 -14.22 3.69
N GLU A 233 4.28 -13.90 3.19
CA GLU A 233 3.92 -12.53 2.84
C GLU A 233 3.38 -11.80 4.08
N VAL A 234 4.11 -10.82 4.57
CA VAL A 234 3.72 -9.96 5.70
C VAL A 234 3.18 -8.65 5.12
N ILE A 235 1.93 -8.35 5.43
CA ILE A 235 1.26 -7.13 4.97
C ILE A 235 1.34 -6.10 6.09
N ILE A 236 2.10 -5.04 5.86
CA ILE A 236 2.35 -3.98 6.84
C ILE A 236 1.66 -2.70 6.37
N PRO A 237 0.87 -2.03 7.23
CA PRO A 237 0.29 -0.74 6.93
C PRO A 237 1.36 0.30 6.58
N ASN A 238 1.12 1.11 5.55
CA ASN A 238 2.10 2.11 5.10
C ASN A 238 2.48 3.12 6.19
N LYS A 239 1.54 3.44 7.08
CA LYS A 239 1.77 4.33 8.22
C LYS A 239 2.95 3.86 9.08
N ALA A 240 3.11 2.55 9.28
CA ALA A 240 4.21 1.99 10.05
C ALA A 240 5.59 2.34 9.45
N PHE A 241 5.73 2.32 8.12
CA PHE A 241 6.98 2.68 7.44
C PHE A 241 7.41 4.14 7.64
N VAL A 242 6.47 5.04 7.95
CA VAL A 242 6.71 6.47 8.15
C VAL A 242 6.86 6.81 9.63
N THR A 243 6.13 6.12 10.52
CA THR A 243 6.06 6.46 11.94
C THR A 243 6.93 5.59 12.83
N GLU A 244 7.33 4.39 12.37
CA GLU A 244 8.17 3.48 13.14
C GLU A 244 9.64 3.52 12.66
N ARG A 245 10.53 2.93 13.47
CA ARG A 245 11.93 2.75 13.07
C ARG A 245 12.00 1.73 11.93
N LEU A 246 12.47 2.18 10.79
CA LEU A 246 12.74 1.36 9.61
C LEU A 246 14.25 1.21 9.44
N ILE A 247 14.72 -0.03 9.25
CA ILE A 247 16.09 -0.32 8.85
C ILE A 247 16.04 -0.83 7.42
N ASN A 248 16.64 -0.10 6.50
CA ASN A 248 16.79 -0.52 5.11
C ASN A 248 18.24 -0.98 4.91
N TRP A 249 18.41 -2.26 4.57
CA TRP A 249 19.72 -2.90 4.42
C TRP A 249 20.32 -2.75 3.02
N SER A 250 19.56 -2.21 2.07
CA SER A 250 19.94 -2.17 0.65
C SER A 250 19.69 -0.83 -0.02
N LEU A 251 19.26 0.21 0.71
CA LEU A 251 18.81 1.49 0.14
C LEU A 251 19.91 2.20 -0.65
N THR A 252 21.10 2.33 -0.06
CA THR A 252 22.24 3.07 -0.63
C THR A 252 23.39 2.12 -0.96
N ASP A 253 23.67 1.17 -0.06
CA ASP A 253 24.74 0.19 -0.18
C ASP A 253 24.23 -1.14 0.41
N THR A 254 24.55 -2.23 -0.23
CA THR A 254 24.19 -3.59 0.23
C THR A 254 25.27 -4.18 1.14
N THR A 255 26.39 -3.49 1.31
CA THR A 255 27.53 -3.93 2.13
C THR A 255 27.12 -4.11 3.58
N THR A 256 27.32 -5.30 4.09
CA THR A 256 26.93 -5.65 5.46
C THR A 256 28.13 -6.12 6.26
N ARG A 257 28.25 -5.59 7.49
CA ARG A 257 29.26 -6.03 8.44
C ARG A 257 28.87 -7.37 9.07
N LEU A 258 29.82 -8.29 9.09
CA LEU A 258 29.76 -9.53 9.84
C LEU A 258 30.70 -9.47 11.05
N VAL A 259 30.28 -10.10 12.13
CA VAL A 259 31.08 -10.26 13.33
C VAL A 259 31.10 -11.74 13.69
N ILE A 260 32.29 -12.35 13.67
CA ILE A 260 32.50 -13.71 14.12
C ILE A 260 33.22 -13.64 15.45
N ARG A 261 32.71 -14.36 16.45
CA ARG A 261 33.28 -14.40 17.79
C ARG A 261 33.98 -15.74 17.99
N LEU A 262 35.21 -15.69 18.50
CA LEU A 262 35.99 -16.86 18.80
C LEU A 262 36.58 -16.71 20.20
N GLY A 263 36.34 -17.66 21.08
CA GLY A 263 36.99 -17.81 22.37
C GLY A 263 38.10 -18.84 22.31
N VAL A 264 39.34 -18.46 22.58
CA VAL A 264 40.46 -19.39 22.68
C VAL A 264 40.87 -19.59 24.12
N ALA A 265 41.57 -20.71 24.42
CA ALA A 265 41.98 -21.06 25.77
C ALA A 265 42.99 -20.04 26.34
N TYR A 266 42.98 -19.87 27.64
CA TYR A 266 44.02 -19.12 28.35
C TYR A 266 45.39 -19.70 28.10
N GLY A 267 46.37 -18.81 27.87
CA GLY A 267 47.73 -19.20 27.49
C GLY A 267 47.98 -19.32 25.99
N SER A 268 46.94 -19.13 25.15
CA SER A 268 47.07 -19.05 23.69
C SER A 268 47.84 -17.78 23.29
N ASP A 269 48.65 -17.88 22.23
CA ASP A 269 49.36 -16.74 21.64
C ASP A 269 48.36 -15.87 20.87
N LEU A 270 48.06 -14.66 21.42
CA LEU A 270 47.08 -13.74 20.86
C LEU A 270 47.45 -13.24 19.45
N GLU A 271 48.79 -13.05 19.19
CA GLU A 271 49.25 -12.62 17.88
C GLU A 271 49.09 -13.71 16.82
N LYS A 272 49.28 -14.96 17.23
CA LYS A 272 49.06 -16.12 16.36
C LYS A 272 47.58 -16.27 16.03
N VAL A 273 46.70 -16.14 17.03
CA VAL A 273 45.23 -16.16 16.84
C VAL A 273 44.82 -15.07 15.87
N ARG A 274 45.30 -13.83 16.07
CA ARG A 274 45.03 -12.69 15.19
C ARG A 274 45.42 -12.98 13.75
N LYS A 275 46.62 -13.52 13.51
CA LYS A 275 47.11 -13.86 12.17
C LYS A 275 46.24 -14.93 11.50
N VAL A 276 45.83 -15.95 12.24
CA VAL A 276 44.99 -17.04 11.75
C VAL A 276 43.61 -16.49 11.34
N LEU A 277 42.98 -15.68 12.18
CA LEU A 277 41.68 -15.08 11.88
C LEU A 277 41.74 -14.15 10.68
N LEU A 278 42.79 -13.30 10.58
CA LEU A 278 42.98 -12.41 9.43
C LEU A 278 43.20 -13.21 8.14
N LYS A 279 44.03 -14.30 8.21
CA LYS A 279 44.25 -15.18 7.06
C LYS A 279 42.95 -15.79 6.57
N ALA A 280 42.15 -16.36 7.46
CA ALA A 280 40.84 -16.94 7.11
C ALA A 280 39.93 -15.94 6.40
N ALA A 281 39.91 -14.70 6.89
CA ALA A 281 39.06 -13.65 6.32
C ALA A 281 39.57 -13.13 4.96
N THR A 282 40.88 -12.88 4.82
CA THR A 282 41.46 -12.33 3.59
C THR A 282 41.49 -13.31 2.42
N GLU A 283 41.63 -14.60 2.70
CA GLU A 283 41.59 -15.64 1.65
C GLU A 283 40.18 -16.01 1.21
N HIS A 284 39.16 -15.56 1.91
CA HIS A 284 37.78 -15.93 1.60
C HIS A 284 37.18 -15.07 0.45
N PRO A 285 36.67 -15.68 -0.64
CA PRO A 285 36.31 -14.99 -1.88
C PRO A 285 35.14 -14.01 -1.75
N ARG A 286 34.26 -14.12 -0.75
CA ARG A 286 33.13 -13.22 -0.53
C ARG A 286 33.40 -12.11 0.45
N VAL A 287 34.53 -12.17 1.16
CA VAL A 287 34.94 -11.12 2.08
C VAL A 287 35.52 -9.96 1.28
N MET A 288 35.09 -8.77 1.60
CA MET A 288 35.60 -7.54 0.97
C MET A 288 37.00 -7.22 1.47
N HIS A 289 37.87 -6.74 0.56
CA HIS A 289 39.19 -6.25 0.92
C HIS A 289 39.15 -4.79 1.39
N GLU A 290 38.11 -4.04 0.99
CA GLU A 290 37.84 -2.66 1.44
C GLU A 290 36.37 -2.58 1.88
N PRO A 291 36.09 -2.28 3.17
CA PRO A 291 37.03 -2.15 4.29
C PRO A 291 37.72 -3.46 4.64
N MET A 292 39.00 -3.36 5.07
CA MET A 292 39.79 -4.54 5.46
C MET A 292 39.16 -5.28 6.64
N PRO A 293 39.28 -6.63 6.70
CA PRO A 293 38.94 -7.38 7.91
C PRO A 293 39.82 -6.96 9.09
N GLU A 294 39.20 -6.87 10.27
CA GLU A 294 39.86 -6.47 11.52
C GLU A 294 39.62 -7.51 12.59
N VAL A 295 40.63 -7.79 13.42
CA VAL A 295 40.53 -8.69 14.58
C VAL A 295 40.79 -7.90 15.84
N PHE A 296 39.88 -7.98 16.78
CA PHE A 296 39.97 -7.36 18.09
C PHE A 296 39.99 -8.44 19.19
N PHE A 297 40.86 -8.28 20.16
CA PHE A 297 40.74 -8.96 21.43
C PHE A 297 39.78 -8.14 22.29
N THR A 298 38.63 -8.71 22.66
CA THR A 298 37.50 -7.94 23.23
C THR A 298 37.38 -8.09 24.74
N ALA A 299 37.66 -9.26 25.28
CA ALA A 299 37.51 -9.53 26.71
C ALA A 299 38.26 -10.74 27.19
N PHE A 300 38.59 -10.73 28.47
CA PHE A 300 38.94 -11.93 29.25
C PHE A 300 37.63 -12.55 29.74
N GLY A 301 37.19 -13.63 29.10
CA GLY A 301 35.98 -14.37 29.48
C GLY A 301 36.22 -15.29 30.67
N ALA A 302 35.19 -15.92 31.21
CA ALA A 302 35.30 -16.82 32.37
C ALA A 302 36.24 -18.00 32.12
N SER A 303 36.29 -18.50 30.87
CA SER A 303 37.14 -19.63 30.46
C SER A 303 37.85 -19.37 29.14
N THR A 304 37.71 -18.18 28.57
CA THR A 304 38.11 -17.88 27.19
C THR A 304 38.79 -16.50 27.06
N LEU A 305 39.69 -16.40 26.11
CA LEU A 305 40.21 -15.14 25.59
C LEU A 305 39.36 -14.80 24.35
N ASP A 306 38.47 -13.79 24.47
CA ASP A 306 37.46 -13.54 23.49
C ASP A 306 37.98 -12.61 22.37
N HIS A 307 37.82 -13.08 21.12
CA HIS A 307 38.19 -12.35 19.91
C HIS A 307 36.98 -12.09 19.06
N GLU A 308 36.95 -10.91 18.43
CA GLU A 308 35.99 -10.57 17.39
C GLU A 308 36.71 -10.35 16.06
N LEU A 309 36.35 -11.16 15.05
CA LEU A 309 36.70 -10.91 13.66
C LEU A 309 35.58 -10.12 13.01
N ARG A 310 35.87 -8.89 12.61
CA ARG A 310 34.97 -7.98 11.92
C ARG A 310 35.33 -7.91 10.45
N LEU A 311 34.37 -8.16 9.59
CA LEU A 311 34.56 -8.16 8.14
C LEU A 311 33.28 -7.71 7.42
N TYR A 312 33.39 -7.46 6.14
CA TYR A 312 32.29 -6.97 5.32
C TYR A 312 32.04 -7.91 4.13
N VAL A 313 30.76 -8.10 3.81
CA VAL A 313 30.30 -8.83 2.64
C VAL A 313 29.47 -7.89 1.76
N ARG A 314 29.51 -8.10 0.45
CA ARG A 314 28.90 -7.22 -0.52
C ARG A 314 27.38 -7.30 -0.49
N GLU A 315 26.82 -8.49 -0.22
CA GLU A 315 25.39 -8.72 -0.27
C GLU A 315 24.88 -9.39 1.00
N LEU A 316 23.73 -8.96 1.50
CA LEU A 316 23.11 -9.50 2.70
C LEU A 316 22.82 -11.01 2.61
N ARG A 317 22.48 -11.50 1.41
CA ARG A 317 22.21 -12.93 1.17
C ARG A 317 23.44 -13.83 1.39
N ASP A 318 24.64 -13.28 1.23
CA ASP A 318 25.90 -14.02 1.40
C ASP A 318 26.30 -14.18 2.87
N ARG A 319 25.63 -13.43 3.76
CA ARG A 319 25.96 -13.38 5.19
C ARG A 319 26.05 -14.75 5.85
N SER A 320 24.95 -15.53 5.81
CA SER A 320 24.88 -16.81 6.51
C SER A 320 25.85 -17.84 5.94
N ARG A 321 25.99 -17.86 4.61
CA ARG A 321 26.89 -18.78 3.94
C ARG A 321 28.35 -18.43 4.21
N THR A 322 28.69 -17.14 4.21
CA THR A 322 30.05 -16.69 4.53
C THR A 322 30.41 -17.00 5.99
N VAL A 323 29.46 -16.83 6.92
CA VAL A 323 29.68 -17.20 8.33
C VAL A 323 29.94 -18.69 8.48
N ASP A 324 29.16 -19.57 7.83
CA ASP A 324 29.37 -21.03 7.88
C ASP A 324 30.74 -21.42 7.31
N GLU A 325 31.07 -20.93 6.12
CA GLU A 325 32.33 -21.23 5.44
C GLU A 325 33.56 -20.74 6.27
N LEU A 326 33.47 -19.49 6.80
CA LEU A 326 34.52 -18.93 7.63
C LEU A 326 34.70 -19.69 8.96
N ASN A 327 33.60 -20.06 9.62
CA ASN A 327 33.70 -20.83 10.87
C ASN A 327 34.40 -22.16 10.64
N ARG A 328 34.13 -22.87 9.54
CA ARG A 328 34.82 -24.10 9.17
C ARG A 328 36.33 -23.89 8.89
N THR A 329 36.62 -22.81 8.13
CA THR A 329 38.01 -22.44 7.82
C THR A 329 38.77 -22.06 9.07
N ILE A 330 38.14 -21.30 9.98
CA ILE A 330 38.74 -20.89 11.26
C ILE A 330 39.03 -22.14 12.12
N ASP A 331 38.07 -23.05 12.23
CA ASP A 331 38.23 -24.30 12.98
C ASP A 331 39.43 -25.12 12.46
N GLN A 332 39.47 -25.31 11.13
CA GLN A 332 40.61 -26.02 10.49
C GLN A 332 41.95 -25.32 10.75
N LEU A 333 42.02 -23.99 10.54
CA LEU A 333 43.25 -23.22 10.76
C LEU A 333 43.67 -23.20 12.25
N CYS A 334 42.70 -23.21 13.18
CA CYS A 334 43.02 -23.32 14.61
C CYS A 334 43.65 -24.68 14.92
N CYS A 335 43.11 -25.78 14.38
CA CYS A 335 43.70 -27.11 14.52
C CYS A 335 45.12 -27.20 13.92
N GLU A 336 45.34 -26.67 12.69
CA GLU A 336 46.64 -26.67 12.02
C GLU A 336 47.69 -25.84 12.75
N ASN A 337 47.31 -24.87 13.55
CA ASN A 337 48.18 -23.95 14.28
C ASN A 337 48.23 -24.23 15.78
N ASP A 338 47.73 -25.38 16.26
CA ASP A 338 47.68 -25.72 17.68
C ASP A 338 47.02 -24.63 18.57
N ILE A 339 46.01 -23.97 18.04
CA ILE A 339 45.18 -23.01 18.79
C ILE A 339 43.99 -23.75 19.37
N ASN A 340 43.90 -23.80 20.69
CA ASN A 340 42.85 -24.50 21.37
C ASN A 340 41.62 -23.61 21.51
N ILE A 341 40.50 -23.97 20.84
CA ILE A 341 39.21 -23.35 21.05
C ILE A 341 38.70 -23.77 22.43
N ALA A 342 38.45 -22.79 23.28
CA ALA A 342 38.21 -23.04 24.69
C ALA A 342 36.86 -23.71 24.95
N PHE A 343 36.88 -24.68 25.85
CA PHE A 343 35.66 -25.22 26.48
C PHE A 343 35.43 -24.50 27.81
N ASN A 344 34.17 -24.53 28.26
CA ASN A 344 33.87 -24.05 29.61
C ASN A 344 34.65 -24.85 30.61
N GLN A 345 35.40 -24.19 31.48
CA GLN A 345 36.14 -24.76 32.54
C GLN A 345 35.38 -24.59 33.85
N LEU A 346 35.38 -25.62 34.69
CA LEU A 346 34.82 -25.61 36.01
C LEU A 346 35.94 -26.04 36.98
N GLU A 347 36.23 -25.15 37.92
CA GLU A 347 37.10 -25.51 39.04
C GLU A 347 36.25 -26.14 40.13
N VAL A 348 36.56 -27.41 40.46
CA VAL A 348 35.79 -28.19 41.46
C VAL A 348 36.67 -28.44 42.66
N HIS A 349 36.34 -27.81 43.77
CA HIS A 349 36.97 -28.09 45.06
C HIS A 349 36.23 -29.22 45.76
N LEU A 350 36.92 -30.36 45.90
CA LEU A 350 36.37 -31.51 46.59
C LEU A 350 36.79 -31.46 48.06
N HIS A 351 35.83 -31.54 48.96
CA HIS A 351 36.08 -31.62 50.40
C HIS A 351 35.64 -32.99 50.91
N ASN A 352 36.38 -33.53 51.87
CA ASN A 352 35.97 -34.73 52.57
C ASN A 352 34.83 -34.44 53.60
N GLU A 353 34.28 -35.49 54.22
CA GLU A 353 33.21 -35.30 55.24
C GLU A 353 33.65 -34.44 56.43
N LYS A 354 34.96 -34.26 56.66
CA LYS A 354 35.51 -33.40 57.74
C LYS A 354 35.76 -31.96 57.27
N GLY A 355 35.50 -31.65 55.98
CA GLY A 355 35.68 -30.32 55.43
C GLY A 355 37.10 -30.03 54.90
N ASP A 356 38.01 -30.98 54.94
CA ASP A 356 39.37 -30.81 54.41
C ASP A 356 39.37 -30.98 52.90
N GLU A 357 40.20 -30.17 52.18
CA GLU A 357 40.32 -30.22 50.75
C GLU A 357 41.03 -31.53 50.31
N VAL A 358 40.39 -32.26 49.40
CA VAL A 358 40.94 -33.55 48.91
C VAL A 358 41.86 -33.26 47.71
N THR A 359 43.17 -33.31 47.94
CA THR A 359 44.22 -33.03 46.96
C THR A 359 44.47 -34.19 45.98
N GLU A 360 44.08 -35.41 46.31
CA GLU A 360 44.21 -36.60 45.45
C GLU A 360 42.93 -37.42 45.42
N VAL A 361 42.31 -37.53 44.25
CA VAL A 361 41.21 -38.47 44.00
C VAL A 361 41.82 -39.75 43.41
N LYS A 362 41.99 -40.82 44.25
CA LYS A 362 42.31 -42.16 43.73
C LYS A 362 41.09 -42.64 42.93
N ARG A 363 41.28 -42.79 41.63
CA ARG A 363 40.31 -43.50 40.78
C ARG A 363 40.52 -44.97 40.96
N ASP A 364 39.77 -45.66 41.83
CA ASP A 364 39.63 -47.12 41.81
C ASP A 364 38.70 -47.43 40.60
N TYR A 365 39.30 -47.41 39.42
CA TYR A 365 38.63 -47.92 38.23
C TYR A 365 38.79 -49.46 38.25
N LYS A 366 37.86 -50.19 38.88
CA LYS A 366 37.61 -51.59 38.54
C LYS A 366 36.88 -51.63 37.20
N GLY A 367 37.69 -51.49 36.15
CA GLY A 367 37.18 -51.71 34.79
C GLY A 367 36.93 -53.20 34.64
N ASP A 368 35.68 -53.59 34.51
CA ASP A 368 35.36 -54.82 33.77
C ASP A 368 35.75 -54.56 32.31
N ASP A 369 36.85 -55.14 31.92
CA ASP A 369 37.35 -55.24 30.55
C ASP A 369 36.26 -55.95 29.72
N PRO A 370 35.59 -55.38 28.73
CA PRO A 370 34.75 -56.16 27.86
C PRO A 370 35.65 -57.03 26.97
N THR A 371 35.72 -58.31 27.26
CA THR A 371 36.29 -59.34 26.40
C THR A 371 35.79 -59.17 24.97
N PRO A 372 36.64 -59.08 23.94
CA PRO A 372 36.18 -59.01 22.57
C PRO A 372 35.51 -60.32 22.22
N ALA A 373 34.22 -60.30 21.91
CA ALA A 373 33.49 -61.41 21.34
C ALA A 373 34.07 -61.68 19.97
N ALA A 374 34.73 -62.82 19.88
CA ALA A 374 35.13 -63.51 18.66
C ALA A 374 33.88 -64.06 17.97
N GLY A 375 33.67 -63.70 16.69
CA GLY A 375 32.64 -64.22 15.86
C GLY A 375 32.47 -63.35 14.57
#